data_294dd359ea09800adb8a9c15641aeb13
#
_entry.id   294dd359ea09800adb8a9c15641aeb13
#
_cell.length_a   1.000
_cell.length_b   1.000
_cell.length_c   1.000
_cell.angle_alpha   90.00
_cell.angle_beta   90.00
_cell.angle_gamma   90.00
#
_symmetry.space_group_name_H-M   'P 1'
#
loop_
_entity.id
_entity.type
_entity.pdbx_description
1 polymer ?
#
loop_
_entity_poly.entity_id
_entity_poly.type
_entity_poly.pdbx_seq_one_letter_code
_entity_poly.pdbx_strand_id
1 'polypeptide(L)'
;MSRFAVVVFPGSNCDHDAYHAVKHVLGHDAAFVWHKDASLGGADAVILPGGFSYGDYLRSGAIARFSPIMGEVARFAAAGGPVLGVCNGFQVLLEAGLLPGGMRRNRHLEFICQHVHVRVEQTDTPFTGNARAGQVLRLPIAHGEGNYYADAATLAALEANRQIVFRYTAPDGDLDEAWNVNGSTAAIAGLCSTGRNVVGLMPHPERACESALGSADGLVVLESAVAALAGGAARRAQRASAGLARGAGVPANGRRGLEAQPHLKDAGGAGRSPV
;
A
#
# COMPACT_ATOMS: atom_id res chain seq x y z
N MET A 1 -7.14 -18.20 -1.09
CA MET A 1 -6.19 -17.83 -0.02
C MET A 1 -5.32 -16.73 -0.62
N SER A 2 -5.28 -15.54 0.01
CA SER A 2 -4.47 -14.42 -0.49
C SER A 2 -3.02 -14.57 -0.05
N ARG A 3 -2.08 -14.08 -0.87
CA ARG A 3 -0.64 -14.12 -0.62
C ARG A 3 -0.10 -12.73 -0.32
N PHE A 4 0.59 -12.58 0.81
CA PHE A 4 1.23 -11.34 1.22
C PHE A 4 2.75 -11.44 1.11
N ALA A 5 3.39 -10.44 0.50
CA ALA A 5 4.83 -10.27 0.56
C ALA A 5 5.18 -9.36 1.75
N VAL A 6 5.96 -9.86 2.69
CA VAL A 6 6.53 -9.07 3.79
C VAL A 6 7.98 -8.75 3.42
N VAL A 7 8.25 -7.49 3.11
CA VAL A 7 9.59 -7.06 2.67
C VAL A 7 10.55 -6.99 3.85
N VAL A 8 11.72 -7.59 3.72
CA VAL A 8 12.74 -7.61 4.76
C VAL A 8 13.92 -6.73 4.34
N PHE A 9 14.17 -5.67 5.09
CA PHE A 9 15.35 -4.84 4.97
C PHE A 9 16.38 -5.20 6.06
N PRO A 10 17.66 -4.94 5.87
CA PRO A 10 18.63 -5.03 6.96
C PRO A 10 18.20 -4.14 8.14
N GLY A 11 17.97 -4.74 9.31
CA GLY A 11 17.48 -4.03 10.50
C GLY A 11 15.95 -3.93 10.63
N SER A 12 15.14 -4.50 9.71
CA SER A 12 13.75 -4.76 9.98
C SER A 12 13.60 -5.74 11.13
N ASN A 13 12.73 -5.46 12.09
CA ASN A 13 12.51 -6.34 13.23
C ASN A 13 11.01 -6.59 13.52
N CYS A 14 10.10 -5.95 12.78
CA CYS A 14 8.67 -6.20 12.84
C CYS A 14 8.17 -7.02 11.63
N ASP A 15 9.05 -7.54 10.81
CA ASP A 15 8.75 -8.41 9.68
C ASP A 15 8.13 -9.74 10.15
N HIS A 16 8.68 -10.31 11.23
CA HIS A 16 8.14 -11.52 11.85
C HIS A 16 6.77 -11.29 12.48
N ASP A 17 6.50 -10.11 13.08
CA ASP A 17 5.19 -9.75 13.62
C ASP A 17 4.16 -9.67 12.49
N ALA A 18 4.50 -9.02 11.37
CA ALA A 18 3.65 -8.93 10.19
C ALA A 18 3.38 -10.31 9.56
N TYR A 19 4.43 -11.14 9.45
CA TYR A 19 4.30 -12.52 8.97
C TYR A 19 3.39 -13.33 9.89
N HIS A 20 3.60 -13.25 11.22
CA HIS A 20 2.78 -13.94 12.22
C HIS A 20 1.31 -13.55 12.11
N ALA A 21 1.02 -12.26 12.07
CA ALA A 21 -0.34 -11.75 11.97
C ALA A 21 -1.06 -12.28 10.72
N VAL A 22 -0.39 -12.27 9.56
CA VAL A 22 -0.99 -12.77 8.30
C VAL A 22 -1.09 -14.29 8.28
N LYS A 23 0.00 -14.99 8.66
CA LYS A 23 0.10 -16.45 8.48
C LYS A 23 -0.62 -17.23 9.57
N HIS A 24 -0.42 -16.82 10.82
CA HIS A 24 -0.86 -17.60 11.97
C HIS A 24 -2.15 -17.08 12.59
N VAL A 25 -2.38 -15.78 12.58
CA VAL A 25 -3.61 -15.20 13.13
C VAL A 25 -4.72 -15.20 12.07
N LEU A 26 -4.45 -14.70 10.85
CA LEU A 26 -5.46 -14.60 9.79
C LEU A 26 -5.57 -15.85 8.91
N GLY A 27 -4.59 -16.78 8.96
CA GLY A 27 -4.61 -18.02 8.18
C GLY A 27 -4.41 -17.82 6.67
N HIS A 28 -3.76 -16.73 6.26
CA HIS A 28 -3.44 -16.45 4.86
C HIS A 28 -1.99 -16.78 4.53
N ASP A 29 -1.62 -16.80 3.23
CA ASP A 29 -0.25 -17.06 2.84
C ASP A 29 0.62 -15.81 3.02
N ALA A 30 1.79 -15.98 3.61
CA ALA A 30 2.77 -14.92 3.78
C ALA A 30 4.17 -15.43 3.43
N ALA A 31 4.96 -14.61 2.75
CA ALA A 31 6.34 -14.92 2.41
C ALA A 31 7.24 -13.72 2.68
N PHE A 32 8.42 -13.98 3.24
CA PHE A 32 9.45 -12.97 3.31
C PHE A 32 10.04 -12.71 1.93
N VAL A 33 10.23 -11.44 1.59
CA VAL A 33 10.87 -10.99 0.35
C VAL A 33 12.06 -10.13 0.74
N TRP A 34 13.26 -10.58 0.36
CA TRP A 34 14.48 -9.87 0.72
C TRP A 34 14.65 -8.59 -0.11
N HIS A 35 15.15 -7.53 0.51
CA HIS A 35 15.25 -6.21 -0.14
C HIS A 35 16.07 -6.19 -1.44
N LYS A 36 16.91 -7.21 -1.70
CA LYS A 36 17.67 -7.38 -2.95
C LYS A 36 16.94 -8.19 -4.01
N ASP A 37 15.81 -8.81 -3.68
CA ASP A 37 15.03 -9.57 -4.65
C ASP A 37 14.47 -8.65 -5.73
N ALA A 38 14.27 -9.22 -6.91
CA ALA A 38 13.72 -8.52 -8.07
C ALA A 38 12.27 -8.92 -8.36
N SER A 39 11.58 -9.54 -7.39
CA SER A 39 10.21 -10.01 -7.54
C SER A 39 9.49 -10.06 -6.20
N LEU A 40 8.21 -9.72 -6.21
CA LEU A 40 7.30 -9.87 -5.06
C LEU A 40 6.69 -11.29 -4.96
N GLY A 41 7.18 -12.24 -5.75
CA GLY A 41 6.76 -13.65 -5.68
C GLY A 41 5.29 -13.91 -6.00
N GLY A 42 4.65 -13.06 -6.81
CA GLY A 42 3.24 -13.18 -7.16
C GLY A 42 2.28 -12.83 -6.00
N ALA A 43 2.71 -11.94 -5.11
CA ALA A 43 1.89 -11.49 -4.00
C ALA A 43 0.65 -10.71 -4.46
N ASP A 44 -0.44 -10.85 -3.71
CA ASP A 44 -1.68 -10.08 -3.88
C ASP A 44 -1.64 -8.77 -3.09
N ALA A 45 -0.82 -8.68 -2.04
CA ALA A 45 -0.57 -7.49 -1.24
C ALA A 45 0.87 -7.46 -0.73
N VAL A 46 1.37 -6.26 -0.42
CA VAL A 46 2.73 -6.02 0.10
C VAL A 46 2.65 -5.33 1.45
N ILE A 47 3.47 -5.79 2.40
CA ILE A 47 3.70 -5.13 3.69
C ILE A 47 5.17 -4.71 3.76
N LEU A 48 5.41 -3.41 3.94
CA LEU A 48 6.68 -2.86 4.37
C LEU A 48 6.63 -2.75 5.89
N PRO A 49 7.34 -3.61 6.63
CA PRO A 49 7.20 -3.69 8.08
C PRO A 49 7.92 -2.56 8.80
N GLY A 50 7.65 -2.45 10.10
CA GLY A 50 8.39 -1.62 11.02
C GLY A 50 9.79 -2.15 11.30
N GLY A 51 10.56 -1.36 12.04
CA GLY A 51 11.93 -1.66 12.42
C GLY A 51 12.82 -0.45 12.27
N PHE A 52 14.12 -0.71 12.05
CA PHE A 52 15.16 0.29 11.88
C PHE A 52 15.97 -0.06 10.63
N SER A 53 15.34 0.06 9.46
CA SER A 53 15.97 -0.33 8.19
C SER A 53 17.31 0.39 7.99
N TYR A 54 18.38 -0.38 7.80
CA TYR A 54 19.78 0.10 7.73
C TYR A 54 20.22 0.92 8.95
N GLY A 55 19.63 0.66 10.15
CA GLY A 55 19.95 1.37 11.39
C GLY A 55 19.54 2.84 11.39
N ASP A 56 18.60 3.24 10.53
CA ASP A 56 18.11 4.62 10.32
C ASP A 56 19.24 5.63 10.02
N TYR A 57 20.35 5.15 9.44
CA TYR A 57 21.44 6.03 9.02
C TYR A 57 20.93 7.07 8.02
N LEU A 58 21.40 8.30 8.15
CA LEU A 58 20.95 9.53 7.50
C LEU A 58 19.59 10.02 8.06
N ARG A 59 18.55 9.23 7.92
CA ARG A 59 17.21 9.34 8.50
C ARG A 59 16.42 8.07 8.21
N SER A 60 15.36 7.84 8.95
CA SER A 60 14.55 6.64 8.86
C SER A 60 13.99 6.43 7.44
N GLY A 61 14.21 5.24 6.88
CA GLY A 61 13.74 4.86 5.55
C GLY A 61 14.60 5.36 4.37
N ALA A 62 15.54 6.31 4.59
CA ALA A 62 16.25 6.99 3.51
C ALA A 62 17.13 6.06 2.66
N ILE A 63 17.74 5.05 3.25
CA ILE A 63 18.56 4.08 2.50
C ILE A 63 17.68 2.99 1.91
N ALA A 64 16.68 2.54 2.64
CA ALA A 64 15.78 1.45 2.22
C ALA A 64 15.09 1.76 0.89
N ARG A 65 14.74 3.02 0.60
CA ARG A 65 14.12 3.44 -0.66
C ARG A 65 14.91 3.03 -1.91
N PHE A 66 16.24 2.88 -1.79
CA PHE A 66 17.12 2.49 -2.92
C PHE A 66 17.26 0.98 -3.07
N SER A 67 16.66 0.19 -2.21
CA SER A 67 16.70 -1.27 -2.32
C SER A 67 16.04 -1.72 -3.63
N PRO A 68 16.59 -2.72 -4.34
CA PRO A 68 16.06 -3.20 -5.61
C PRO A 68 14.57 -3.52 -5.56
N ILE A 69 14.08 -4.13 -4.49
CA ILE A 69 12.67 -4.49 -4.33
C ILE A 69 11.73 -3.28 -4.37
N MET A 70 12.20 -2.08 -4.01
CA MET A 70 11.34 -0.89 -4.03
C MET A 70 10.90 -0.48 -5.42
N GLY A 71 11.66 -0.83 -6.46
CA GLY A 71 11.23 -0.70 -7.85
C GLY A 71 10.03 -1.59 -8.19
N GLU A 72 10.01 -2.82 -7.65
CA GLU A 72 8.88 -3.74 -7.80
C GLU A 72 7.66 -3.27 -6.98
N VAL A 73 7.89 -2.81 -5.75
CA VAL A 73 6.83 -2.23 -4.91
C VAL A 73 6.18 -1.04 -5.59
N ALA A 74 6.96 -0.13 -6.18
CA ALA A 74 6.45 1.02 -6.90
C ALA A 74 5.62 0.61 -8.15
N ARG A 75 6.10 -0.38 -8.92
CA ARG A 75 5.34 -0.93 -10.08
C ARG A 75 4.05 -1.61 -9.65
N PHE A 76 4.10 -2.40 -8.58
CA PHE A 76 2.94 -3.08 -8.00
C PHE A 76 1.90 -2.06 -7.52
N ALA A 77 2.33 -1.01 -6.81
CA ALA A 77 1.48 0.08 -6.37
C ALA A 77 0.85 0.84 -7.55
N ALA A 78 1.64 1.16 -8.59
CA ALA A 78 1.15 1.84 -9.79
C ALA A 78 0.12 1.00 -10.56
N ALA A 79 0.21 -0.33 -10.50
CA ALA A 79 -0.79 -1.25 -11.05
C ALA A 79 -2.05 -1.40 -10.17
N GLY A 80 -2.16 -0.65 -9.06
CA GLY A 80 -3.28 -0.70 -8.13
C GLY A 80 -3.17 -1.79 -7.06
N GLY A 81 -2.02 -2.42 -6.93
CA GLY A 81 -1.77 -3.43 -5.89
C GLY A 81 -1.74 -2.81 -4.49
N PRO A 82 -2.34 -3.44 -3.48
CA PRO A 82 -2.36 -2.93 -2.11
C PRO A 82 -0.98 -2.98 -1.45
N VAL A 83 -0.54 -1.85 -0.91
CA VAL A 83 0.74 -1.72 -0.17
C VAL A 83 0.47 -1.10 1.18
N LEU A 84 0.90 -1.75 2.26
CA LEU A 84 0.85 -1.25 3.62
C LEU A 84 2.26 -0.97 4.11
N GLY A 85 2.54 0.26 4.53
CA GLY A 85 3.77 0.61 5.25
C GLY A 85 3.48 0.88 6.72
N VAL A 86 4.12 0.13 7.60
CA VAL A 86 3.95 0.24 9.05
C VAL A 86 5.19 0.86 9.66
N CYS A 87 5.05 1.91 10.46
CA CYS A 87 6.15 2.58 11.18
C CYS A 87 7.33 2.90 10.23
N ASN A 88 8.44 2.17 10.32
CA ASN A 88 9.57 2.33 9.38
C ASN A 88 9.16 2.08 7.92
N GLY A 89 8.24 1.15 7.64
CA GLY A 89 7.69 0.96 6.30
C GLY A 89 6.95 2.19 5.78
N PHE A 90 6.24 2.93 6.65
CA PHE A 90 5.64 4.22 6.26
C PHE A 90 6.72 5.27 5.94
N GLN A 91 7.77 5.34 6.73
CA GLN A 91 8.93 6.22 6.46
C GLN A 91 9.56 5.90 5.11
N VAL A 92 9.72 4.60 4.77
CA VAL A 92 10.22 4.16 3.45
C VAL A 92 9.28 4.59 2.32
N LEU A 93 7.95 4.50 2.49
CA LEU A 93 6.98 4.96 1.50
C LEU A 93 7.08 6.47 1.24
N LEU A 94 7.29 7.28 2.28
CA LEU A 94 7.51 8.73 2.16
C LEU A 94 8.82 9.02 1.41
N GLU A 95 9.92 8.37 1.80
CA GLU A 95 11.23 8.53 1.17
C GLU A 95 11.25 8.07 -0.29
N ALA A 96 10.46 7.06 -0.64
CA ALA A 96 10.29 6.57 -2.01
C ALA A 96 9.35 7.43 -2.86
N GLY A 97 8.71 8.46 -2.28
CA GLY A 97 7.74 9.31 -2.98
C GLY A 97 6.43 8.61 -3.33
N LEU A 98 6.14 7.47 -2.70
CA LEU A 98 4.86 6.75 -2.87
C LEU A 98 3.74 7.36 -2.01
N LEU A 99 4.11 8.12 -0.99
CA LEU A 99 3.23 8.94 -0.17
C LEU A 99 3.83 10.34 -0.03
N PRO A 100 3.02 11.41 0.08
CA PRO A 100 3.50 12.77 0.22
C PRO A 100 3.90 13.12 1.65
N GLY A 101 4.73 14.16 1.82
CA GLY A 101 5.21 14.63 3.12
C GLY A 101 6.54 14.00 3.54
N GLY A 102 6.83 14.04 4.82
CA GLY A 102 8.07 13.49 5.39
C GLY A 102 7.93 13.15 6.85
N MET A 103 8.94 12.52 7.43
CA MET A 103 8.96 12.17 8.84
C MET A 103 10.04 12.96 9.57
N ARG A 104 9.74 13.39 10.78
CA ARG A 104 10.63 14.09 11.69
C ARG A 104 10.78 13.33 13.00
N ARG A 105 11.78 13.70 13.78
CA ARG A 105 11.90 13.23 15.17
C ARG A 105 10.67 13.66 15.98
N ASN A 106 10.28 12.81 16.92
CA ASN A 106 9.19 13.12 17.85
C ASN A 106 9.41 14.48 18.52
N ARG A 107 8.32 15.20 18.85
CA ARG A 107 8.41 16.58 19.39
C ARG A 107 9.31 16.73 20.61
N HIS A 108 9.39 15.70 21.46
CA HIS A 108 10.22 15.73 22.68
C HIS A 108 11.58 15.08 22.50
N LEU A 109 11.94 14.65 21.26
CA LEU A 109 13.19 13.97 20.91
C LEU A 109 13.42 12.64 21.63
N GLU A 110 12.34 12.06 22.17
CA GLU A 110 12.35 10.81 22.92
C GLU A 110 11.78 9.68 22.06
N PHE A 111 12.24 8.46 22.33
CA PHE A 111 11.62 7.25 21.82
C PHE A 111 10.34 6.97 22.60
N ILE A 112 9.21 6.83 21.89
CA ILE A 112 7.90 6.60 22.50
C ILE A 112 7.50 5.15 22.21
N CYS A 113 7.23 4.38 23.29
CA CYS A 113 6.74 3.01 23.22
C CYS A 113 5.51 2.86 24.11
N GLN A 114 4.32 2.96 23.53
CA GLN A 114 3.05 2.89 24.25
C GLN A 114 1.88 2.57 23.32
N HIS A 115 0.73 2.22 23.90
CA HIS A 115 -0.52 2.21 23.13
C HIS A 115 -1.03 3.64 22.94
N VAL A 116 -1.54 3.90 21.74
CA VAL A 116 -2.22 5.14 21.35
C VAL A 116 -3.60 4.81 20.80
N HIS A 117 -4.45 5.82 20.71
CA HIS A 117 -5.73 5.73 20.04
C HIS A 117 -5.63 6.45 18.70
N VAL A 118 -6.16 5.82 17.66
CA VAL A 118 -6.25 6.43 16.33
C VAL A 118 -7.68 6.32 15.82
N ARG A 119 -8.19 7.42 15.29
CA ARG A 119 -9.51 7.48 14.68
C ARG A 119 -9.40 7.23 13.18
N VAL A 120 -10.28 6.37 12.66
CA VAL A 120 -10.41 6.10 11.23
C VAL A 120 -11.16 7.25 10.57
N GLU A 121 -10.49 7.98 9.69
CA GLU A 121 -11.07 9.10 8.93
C GLU A 121 -11.67 8.63 7.59
N GLN A 122 -11.07 7.63 6.94
CA GLN A 122 -11.48 7.14 5.63
C GLN A 122 -11.60 5.62 5.65
N THR A 123 -12.65 5.10 4.99
CA THR A 123 -12.95 3.66 4.92
C THR A 123 -12.88 3.10 3.49
N ASP A 124 -12.43 3.91 2.54
CA ASP A 124 -12.38 3.58 1.11
C ASP A 124 -10.97 3.17 0.65
N THR A 125 -10.17 2.61 1.57
CA THR A 125 -8.88 1.99 1.26
C THR A 125 -8.96 0.46 1.43
N PRO A 126 -8.06 -0.33 0.82
CA PRO A 126 -7.98 -1.76 1.07
C PRO A 126 -7.77 -2.13 2.54
N PHE A 127 -7.22 -1.22 3.34
CA PHE A 127 -6.83 -1.46 4.73
C PHE A 127 -7.82 -0.89 5.76
N THR A 128 -8.94 -0.33 5.30
CA THR A 128 -9.95 0.28 6.19
C THR A 128 -11.39 -0.07 5.79
N GLY A 129 -11.58 -0.94 4.79
CA GLY A 129 -12.91 -1.30 4.28
C GLY A 129 -13.82 -1.98 5.30
N ASN A 130 -13.28 -2.64 6.32
CA ASN A 130 -14.04 -3.26 7.41
C ASN A 130 -14.24 -2.31 8.61
N ALA A 131 -13.62 -1.12 8.59
CA ALA A 131 -13.78 -0.12 9.62
C ALA A 131 -15.03 0.73 9.40
N ARG A 132 -15.43 1.47 10.44
CA ARG A 132 -16.43 2.54 10.36
C ARG A 132 -15.71 3.89 10.45
N ALA A 133 -16.18 4.88 9.71
CA ALA A 133 -15.70 6.25 9.87
C ALA A 133 -15.93 6.72 11.32
N GLY A 134 -14.93 7.34 11.91
CA GLY A 134 -14.94 7.71 13.32
C GLY A 134 -14.63 6.57 14.31
N GLN A 135 -14.43 5.32 13.84
CA GLN A 135 -14.02 4.22 14.72
C GLN A 135 -12.66 4.50 15.32
N VAL A 136 -12.53 4.32 16.63
CA VAL A 136 -11.27 4.45 17.35
C VAL A 136 -10.64 3.07 17.50
N LEU A 137 -9.35 2.98 17.15
CA LEU A 137 -8.53 1.77 17.30
C LEU A 137 -7.43 2.04 18.31
N ARG A 138 -7.19 1.10 19.23
CA ARG A 138 -6.10 1.13 20.19
C ARG A 138 -4.93 0.31 19.68
N LEU A 139 -3.87 0.97 19.23
CA LEU A 139 -2.71 0.37 18.60
C LEU A 139 -1.41 0.76 19.30
N PRO A 140 -0.38 -0.08 19.36
CA PRO A 140 0.92 0.30 19.89
C PRO A 140 1.72 1.13 18.88
N ILE A 141 2.57 2.03 19.41
CA ILE A 141 3.65 2.71 18.70
C ILE A 141 4.97 2.40 19.37
N ALA A 142 6.07 2.41 18.58
CA ALA A 142 7.43 2.25 19.07
C ALA A 142 8.39 2.96 18.09
N HIS A 143 8.63 4.27 18.29
CA HIS A 143 9.44 5.06 17.37
C HIS A 143 10.07 6.31 18.01
N GLY A 144 11.23 6.71 17.50
CA GLY A 144 11.87 8.02 17.79
C GLY A 144 11.58 9.07 16.72
N GLU A 145 11.17 8.64 15.52
CA GLU A 145 10.88 9.48 14.35
C GLU A 145 9.48 9.14 13.82
N GLY A 146 8.43 9.61 14.50
CA GLY A 146 7.04 9.36 14.13
C GLY A 146 6.25 10.64 13.85
N ASN A 147 6.89 11.79 13.92
CA ASN A 147 6.28 13.10 13.71
C ASN A 147 6.13 13.35 12.20
N TYR A 148 4.96 12.99 11.65
CA TYR A 148 4.63 13.28 10.27
C TYR A 148 4.59 14.79 10.02
N TYR A 149 5.23 15.21 8.95
CA TYR A 149 5.29 16.62 8.53
C TYR A 149 4.81 16.80 7.09
N ALA A 150 3.93 17.78 6.93
CA ALA A 150 3.54 18.34 5.65
C ALA A 150 3.55 19.88 5.75
N ASP A 151 3.96 20.56 4.69
CA ASP A 151 3.75 21.99 4.56
C ASP A 151 2.25 22.30 4.34
N ALA A 152 1.88 23.58 4.42
CA ALA A 152 0.49 24.00 4.31
C ALA A 152 -0.17 23.61 2.97
N ALA A 153 0.57 23.64 1.87
CA ALA A 153 0.05 23.28 0.56
C ALA A 153 -0.20 21.77 0.46
N THR A 154 0.75 20.96 0.94
CA THR A 154 0.62 19.49 1.00
C THR A 154 -0.52 19.10 1.93
N LEU A 155 -0.63 19.72 3.12
CA LEU A 155 -1.73 19.45 4.04
C LEU A 155 -3.09 19.74 3.41
N ALA A 156 -3.25 20.91 2.78
CA ALA A 156 -4.49 21.28 2.09
C ALA A 156 -4.85 20.29 0.97
N ALA A 157 -3.84 19.81 0.21
CA ALA A 157 -4.06 18.78 -0.81
C ALA A 157 -4.48 17.42 -0.20
N LEU A 158 -3.87 17.00 0.91
CA LEU A 158 -4.24 15.78 1.64
C LEU A 158 -5.69 15.82 2.13
N GLU A 159 -6.11 16.97 2.66
CA GLU A 159 -7.48 17.17 3.13
C GLU A 159 -8.48 17.19 1.98
N ALA A 160 -8.21 17.98 0.94
CA ALA A 160 -9.07 18.08 -0.24
C ALA A 160 -9.26 16.72 -0.94
N ASN A 161 -8.21 15.92 -1.02
CA ASN A 161 -8.24 14.57 -1.61
C ASN A 161 -8.66 13.48 -0.63
N ARG A 162 -8.98 13.82 0.63
CA ARG A 162 -9.35 12.88 1.68
C ARG A 162 -8.30 11.77 1.88
N GLN A 163 -7.01 12.11 1.82
CA GLN A 163 -5.91 11.14 1.92
C GLN A 163 -5.50 10.84 3.37
N ILE A 164 -5.98 11.61 4.34
CA ILE A 164 -5.72 11.35 5.76
C ILE A 164 -6.64 10.20 6.20
N VAL A 165 -6.02 9.05 6.53
CA VAL A 165 -6.75 7.81 6.84
C VAL A 165 -6.91 7.61 8.33
N PHE A 166 -5.87 7.98 9.11
CA PHE A 166 -5.87 7.85 10.56
C PHE A 166 -5.35 9.13 11.23
N ARG A 167 -5.97 9.54 12.34
CA ARG A 167 -5.49 10.61 13.21
C ARG A 167 -5.31 10.10 14.62
N TYR A 168 -4.26 10.56 15.30
CA TYR A 168 -4.15 10.38 16.76
C TYR A 168 -5.31 11.07 17.45
N THR A 169 -5.87 10.44 18.47
CA THR A 169 -7.09 10.89 19.13
C THR A 169 -7.14 10.46 20.59
N ALA A 170 -8.02 11.08 21.38
CA ALA A 170 -8.45 10.59 22.67
C ALA A 170 -9.18 9.24 22.56
N PRO A 171 -9.33 8.47 23.65
CA PRO A 171 -10.07 7.21 23.64
C PRO A 171 -11.53 7.31 23.16
N ASP A 172 -12.15 8.47 23.31
CA ASP A 172 -13.53 8.78 22.90
C ASP A 172 -13.63 9.29 21.45
N GLY A 173 -12.50 9.52 20.79
CA GLY A 173 -12.41 9.97 19.41
C GLY A 173 -12.21 11.47 19.23
N ASP A 174 -12.08 12.23 20.30
CA ASP A 174 -11.82 13.67 20.23
C ASP A 174 -10.39 13.96 19.74
N LEU A 175 -10.27 14.96 18.87
CA LEU A 175 -9.00 15.42 18.32
C LEU A 175 -8.40 16.52 19.21
N ASP A 176 -7.90 16.13 20.39
CA ASP A 176 -7.16 17.01 21.27
C ASP A 176 -5.65 16.85 21.05
N GLU A 177 -4.93 17.96 20.97
CA GLU A 177 -3.47 18.00 20.78
C GLU A 177 -2.70 17.23 21.86
N ALA A 178 -3.27 17.07 23.07
CA ALA A 178 -2.68 16.26 24.13
C ALA A 178 -2.48 14.79 23.74
N TRP A 179 -3.28 14.27 22.80
CA TRP A 179 -3.18 12.90 22.30
C TRP A 179 -2.30 12.76 21.07
N ASN A 180 -1.84 13.86 20.48
CA ASN A 180 -0.88 13.89 19.41
C ASN A 180 0.55 13.74 19.97
N VAL A 181 0.87 12.56 20.47
CA VAL A 181 2.03 12.28 21.33
C VAL A 181 3.38 12.58 20.66
N ASN A 182 3.47 12.48 19.33
CA ASN A 182 4.70 12.67 18.58
C ASN A 182 4.79 14.03 17.87
N GLY A 183 3.72 14.84 17.89
CA GLY A 183 3.68 16.18 17.29
C GLY A 183 3.41 16.18 15.78
N SER A 184 2.80 15.14 15.24
CA SER A 184 2.45 15.04 13.81
C SER A 184 1.56 16.19 13.36
N THR A 185 1.81 16.73 12.16
CA THR A 185 0.97 17.74 11.52
C THR A 185 -0.49 17.26 11.50
N ALA A 186 -1.39 18.08 12.05
CA ALA A 186 -2.83 17.80 12.13
C ALA A 186 -3.16 16.44 12.77
N ALA A 187 -2.34 15.99 13.73
CA ALA A 187 -2.44 14.69 14.40
C ALA A 187 -2.46 13.48 13.42
N ILE A 188 -1.89 13.61 12.22
CA ILE A 188 -1.87 12.53 11.23
C ILE A 188 -1.07 11.34 11.76
N ALA A 189 -1.75 10.19 11.92
CA ALA A 189 -1.14 8.92 12.27
C ALA A 189 -0.93 8.01 11.06
N GLY A 190 -1.67 8.25 9.96
CA GLY A 190 -1.53 7.52 8.71
C GLY A 190 -2.30 8.17 7.57
N LEU A 191 -1.82 7.92 6.35
CA LEU A 191 -2.40 8.47 5.13
C LEU A 191 -2.34 7.48 3.97
N CYS A 192 -3.04 7.78 2.89
CA CYS A 192 -3.02 6.97 1.68
C CYS A 192 -2.58 7.76 0.45
N SER A 193 -2.17 7.04 -0.59
CA SER A 193 -1.95 7.58 -1.94
C SER A 193 -3.28 8.08 -2.55
N THR A 194 -3.19 8.89 -3.61
CA THR A 194 -4.37 9.31 -4.39
C THR A 194 -5.12 8.13 -4.99
N GLY A 195 -4.40 7.04 -5.34
CA GLY A 195 -4.99 5.78 -5.80
C GLY A 195 -5.63 4.92 -4.70
N ARG A 196 -5.56 5.33 -3.44
CA ARG A 196 -6.14 4.68 -2.25
C ARG A 196 -5.54 3.32 -1.89
N ASN A 197 -4.67 2.76 -2.71
CA ASN A 197 -4.12 1.40 -2.57
C ASN A 197 -2.79 1.34 -1.80
N VAL A 198 -2.10 2.45 -1.61
CA VAL A 198 -0.91 2.56 -0.75
C VAL A 198 -1.31 3.27 0.52
N VAL A 199 -1.10 2.62 1.66
CA VAL A 199 -1.40 3.19 2.99
C VAL A 199 -0.15 3.09 3.85
N GLY A 200 0.18 4.19 4.54
CA GLY A 200 1.22 4.23 5.56
C GLY A 200 0.63 4.66 6.89
N LEU A 201 1.05 4.00 7.97
CA LEU A 201 0.68 4.40 9.33
C LEU A 201 1.82 4.16 10.31
N MET A 202 1.94 5.02 11.34
CA MET A 202 2.97 4.88 12.37
C MET A 202 2.65 3.82 13.42
N PRO A 203 1.41 3.66 13.92
CA PRO A 203 1.04 2.57 14.80
C PRO A 203 1.17 1.19 14.12
N HIS A 204 1.32 0.16 14.96
CA HIS A 204 1.57 -1.22 14.56
C HIS A 204 0.30 -2.08 14.66
N PRO A 205 -0.50 -2.24 13.59
CA PRO A 205 -1.66 -3.12 13.61
C PRO A 205 -1.27 -4.59 13.78
N GLU A 206 -0.11 -5.02 13.26
CA GLU A 206 0.39 -6.39 13.38
C GLU A 206 0.72 -6.79 14.81
N ARG A 207 0.95 -5.80 15.69
CA ARG A 207 1.18 -5.99 17.14
C ARG A 207 -0.08 -5.81 17.99
N ALA A 208 -1.23 -5.70 17.36
CA ALA A 208 -2.54 -5.58 17.99
C ALA A 208 -3.55 -6.52 17.30
N CYS A 209 -3.15 -7.75 17.03
CA CYS A 209 -3.97 -8.79 16.39
C CYS A 209 -4.44 -9.88 17.36
N GLU A 210 -3.97 -9.85 18.60
CA GLU A 210 -4.29 -10.85 19.62
C GLU A 210 -4.51 -10.16 20.97
N SER A 211 -5.59 -10.49 21.65
CA SER A 211 -5.95 -9.89 22.95
C SER A 211 -4.85 -10.01 23.99
N ALA A 212 -4.02 -11.07 23.89
CA ALA A 212 -2.86 -11.28 24.76
C ALA A 212 -1.81 -10.17 24.64
N LEU A 213 -1.77 -9.45 23.50
CA LEU A 213 -0.89 -8.31 23.26
C LEU A 213 -1.47 -7.00 23.76
N GLY A 214 -2.63 -7.03 24.41
CA GLY A 214 -3.30 -5.88 25.00
C GLY A 214 -4.35 -5.21 24.10
N SER A 215 -4.41 -5.54 22.81
CA SER A 215 -5.46 -5.11 21.88
C SER A 215 -5.57 -6.10 20.71
N ALA A 216 -6.76 -6.20 20.13
CA ALA A 216 -7.03 -6.92 18.87
C ALA A 216 -7.54 -5.96 17.77
N ASP A 217 -7.45 -4.66 17.97
CA ASP A 217 -8.00 -3.65 17.05
C ASP A 217 -7.22 -3.59 15.72
N GLY A 218 -5.98 -4.08 15.70
CA GLY A 218 -5.18 -4.21 14.49
C GLY A 218 -5.76 -5.17 13.45
N LEU A 219 -6.60 -6.12 13.88
CA LEU A 219 -7.33 -7.01 12.99
C LEU A 219 -8.20 -6.23 11.99
N VAL A 220 -8.79 -5.13 12.41
CA VAL A 220 -9.62 -4.28 11.52
C VAL A 220 -8.84 -3.88 10.25
N VAL A 221 -7.55 -3.54 10.40
CA VAL A 221 -6.68 -3.12 9.29
C VAL A 221 -6.33 -4.31 8.38
N LEU A 222 -5.91 -5.43 8.98
CA LEU A 222 -5.42 -6.58 8.22
C LEU A 222 -6.57 -7.40 7.61
N GLU A 223 -7.69 -7.57 8.30
CA GLU A 223 -8.91 -8.19 7.76
C GLU A 223 -9.53 -7.38 6.63
N SER A 224 -9.42 -6.03 6.68
CA SER A 224 -9.82 -5.17 5.56
C SER A 224 -9.04 -5.51 4.30
N ALA A 225 -7.71 -5.72 4.42
CA ALA A 225 -6.88 -6.11 3.28
C ALA A 225 -7.32 -7.45 2.70
N VAL A 226 -7.57 -8.45 3.55
CA VAL A 226 -8.06 -9.77 3.14
C VAL A 226 -9.39 -9.66 2.40
N ALA A 227 -10.34 -8.90 2.94
CA ALA A 227 -11.67 -8.69 2.33
C ALA A 227 -11.56 -7.98 0.96
N ALA A 228 -10.71 -6.95 0.86
CA ALA A 228 -10.47 -6.24 -0.38
C ALA A 228 -9.90 -7.14 -1.48
N LEU A 229 -8.96 -8.02 -1.13
CA LEU A 229 -8.35 -8.98 -2.05
C LEU A 229 -9.38 -10.02 -2.54
N ALA A 230 -10.21 -10.54 -1.65
CA ALA A 230 -11.28 -11.47 -2.00
C ALA A 230 -12.28 -10.83 -2.97
N GLY A 231 -12.73 -9.60 -2.72
CA GLY A 231 -13.61 -8.84 -3.59
C GLY A 231 -12.96 -8.50 -4.95
N GLY A 232 -11.67 -8.22 -4.99
CA GLY A 232 -10.90 -7.99 -6.22
C GLY A 232 -10.80 -9.24 -7.09
N ALA A 233 -10.57 -10.40 -6.48
CA ALA A 233 -10.53 -11.69 -7.19
C ALA A 233 -11.89 -12.04 -7.80
N ALA A 234 -12.98 -11.85 -7.05
CA ALA A 234 -14.34 -12.08 -7.54
C ALA A 234 -14.67 -11.20 -8.75
N ARG A 235 -14.34 -9.90 -8.69
CA ARG A 235 -14.54 -8.98 -9.83
C ARG A 235 -13.72 -9.35 -11.05
N ARG A 236 -12.48 -9.84 -10.89
CA ARG A 236 -11.64 -10.33 -12.00
C ARG A 236 -12.24 -11.58 -12.65
N ALA A 237 -12.72 -12.53 -11.85
CA ALA A 237 -13.37 -13.75 -12.34
C ALA A 237 -14.66 -13.44 -13.14
N GLN A 238 -15.49 -12.52 -12.64
CA GLN A 238 -16.71 -12.07 -13.33
C GLN A 238 -16.40 -11.38 -14.67
N ARG A 239 -15.38 -10.54 -14.73
CA ARG A 239 -14.97 -9.89 -15.99
C ARG A 239 -14.42 -10.90 -17.00
N ALA A 240 -13.67 -11.90 -16.56
CA ALA A 240 -13.16 -12.96 -17.41
C ALA A 240 -14.29 -13.81 -18.02
N SER A 241 -15.29 -14.21 -17.21
CA SER A 241 -16.46 -14.95 -17.67
C SER A 241 -17.34 -14.14 -18.62
N ALA A 242 -17.54 -12.84 -18.35
CA ALA A 242 -18.29 -11.95 -19.23
C ALA A 242 -17.56 -11.70 -20.57
N GLY A 243 -16.22 -11.67 -20.58
CA GLY A 243 -15.41 -11.58 -21.79
C GLY A 243 -15.51 -12.82 -22.66
N LEU A 244 -15.50 -14.00 -22.04
CA LEU A 244 -15.71 -15.27 -22.73
C LEU A 244 -17.11 -15.40 -23.34
N ALA A 245 -18.16 -14.94 -22.64
CA ALA A 245 -19.52 -14.95 -23.14
C ALA A 245 -19.71 -14.01 -24.34
N ARG A 246 -18.97 -12.91 -24.43
CA ARG A 246 -19.02 -11.99 -25.59
C ARG A 246 -18.21 -12.49 -26.79
N GLY A 247 -17.20 -13.34 -26.59
CA GLY A 247 -16.41 -13.94 -27.66
C GLY A 247 -17.07 -15.13 -28.37
N ALA A 248 -18.09 -15.74 -27.75
CA ALA A 248 -18.81 -16.90 -28.31
C ALA A 248 -19.94 -16.54 -29.30
N GLY A 249 -20.15 -15.28 -29.61
CA GLY A 249 -21.24 -14.77 -30.42
C GLY A 249 -20.84 -14.15 -31.77
N VAL A 250 -19.84 -14.69 -32.48
CA VAL A 250 -19.60 -14.31 -33.88
C VAL A 250 -20.21 -15.40 -34.78
N PRO A 251 -21.33 -15.15 -35.47
CA PRO A 251 -21.85 -16.09 -36.44
C PRO A 251 -20.90 -16.15 -37.67
N ALA A 252 -20.42 -17.35 -37.96
CA ALA A 252 -19.79 -17.62 -39.25
C ALA A 252 -20.87 -17.46 -40.34
N ASN A 253 -20.87 -16.35 -41.04
CA ASN A 253 -21.75 -16.20 -42.20
C ASN A 253 -20.99 -15.63 -43.40
N GLY A 254 -21.01 -16.38 -44.52
CA GLY A 254 -20.97 -15.82 -45.85
C GLY A 254 -19.68 -15.99 -46.64
N ARG A 255 -19.42 -17.23 -47.08
CA ARG A 255 -18.72 -17.40 -48.37
C ARG A 255 -19.53 -16.73 -49.48
N ARG A 256 -19.02 -15.66 -50.09
CA ARG A 256 -19.42 -15.24 -51.44
C ARG A 256 -18.21 -15.20 -52.32
N GLY A 257 -18.45 -15.73 -53.54
CA GLY A 257 -17.54 -16.16 -54.58
C GLY A 257 -16.51 -15.15 -55.07
N LEU A 258 -15.45 -15.74 -55.47
CA LEU A 258 -14.45 -15.17 -56.37
C LEU A 258 -15.07 -14.94 -57.75
N GLU A 259 -15.07 -13.71 -58.24
CA GLU A 259 -15.03 -13.40 -59.66
C GLU A 259 -13.69 -12.79 -60.02
N ALA A 260 -13.00 -13.48 -60.92
CA ALA A 260 -11.74 -13.06 -61.50
C ALA A 260 -11.97 -12.03 -62.60
N GLN A 261 -11.17 -10.98 -62.68
CA GLN A 261 -10.93 -10.25 -63.92
C GLN A 261 -9.46 -9.77 -64.03
N PRO A 262 -8.96 -9.52 -65.27
CA PRO A 262 -7.62 -9.88 -65.65
C PRO A 262 -6.60 -8.74 -65.76
N HIS A 263 -5.37 -9.16 -65.96
CA HIS A 263 -4.15 -8.43 -66.32
C HIS A 263 -4.27 -7.13 -67.11
N LEU A 264 -3.47 -6.14 -66.70
CA LEU A 264 -2.77 -5.25 -67.63
C LEU A 264 -1.35 -4.97 -67.13
N LYS A 265 -0.42 -5.08 -68.05
CA LYS A 265 1.04 -4.97 -67.95
C LYS A 265 1.50 -3.51 -68.00
N ASP A 266 2.71 -3.33 -67.52
CA ASP A 266 3.84 -2.57 -68.04
C ASP A 266 4.07 -1.10 -67.67
N ALA A 267 5.30 -0.93 -67.42
CA ALA A 267 6.27 0.17 -67.59
C ALA A 267 6.53 0.97 -66.30
N GLY A 268 7.70 0.93 -65.68
CA GLY A 268 9.02 1.23 -66.25
C GLY A 268 9.50 2.56 -65.66
N GLY A 269 10.66 2.58 -65.00
CA GLY A 269 11.33 3.87 -64.81
C GLY A 269 12.17 4.03 -63.52
N ALA A 270 13.39 3.73 -63.66
CA ALA A 270 14.61 4.00 -62.95
C ALA A 270 14.75 5.38 -62.27
N GLY A 271 15.56 5.45 -61.20
CA GLY A 271 16.33 6.67 -60.98
C GLY A 271 16.77 6.93 -59.54
N ARG A 272 17.92 6.36 -59.13
CA ARG A 272 19.02 7.00 -58.40
C ARG A 272 18.78 7.65 -57.02
N SER A 273 19.46 7.08 -56.04
CA SER A 273 20.23 7.77 -54.95
C SER A 273 21.25 8.77 -55.55
N PRO A 274 21.96 9.55 -54.74
CA PRO A 274 22.19 9.64 -53.31
C PRO A 274 22.27 11.09 -52.77
N VAL A 275 22.25 11.29 -51.50
CA VAL A 275 23.34 11.87 -50.63
C VAL A 275 22.92 11.66 -49.18
#